data_b499b187133b5dc1c3edd4c39fe8884a
#
_entry.id   b499b187133b5dc1c3edd4c39fe8884a
#
_cell.length_a   1.000
_cell.length_b   1.000
_cell.length_c   1.000
_cell.angle_alpha   90.00
_cell.angle_beta   90.00
_cell.angle_gamma   90.00
#
_symmetry.space_group_name_H-M   'P 1'
#
loop_
_entity.id
_entity.type
_entity.pdbx_description
1 polymer ?
#
loop_
_entity_poly.entity_id
_entity_poly.type
_entity_poly.pdbx_seq_one_letter_code
_entity_poly.pdbx_strand_id
1 'polypeptide(L)'
;MDDDGWEWAFSPRAEGQFSNLNQDIQERIVSKLDEVVSSEWREPDDYLEPLTDSPFQKLRVGGYRLGCRMVRDEKMLRVESIRKRSGAYKADD
;
A
#
# COMPACT_ATOMS: atom_id res chain seq x y z
N MET A 1 18.43 -5.54 15.86
CA MET A 1 17.89 -5.56 15.59
C MET A 1 16.96 -4.76 15.59
N ASP A 2 16.44 -4.38 15.22
CA ASP A 2 15.75 -3.56 15.16
C ASP A 2 14.43 -3.91 15.12
N ASP A 3 13.92 -4.17 16.02
CA ASP A 3 12.69 -4.47 16.09
C ASP A 3 11.81 -3.35 15.94
N ASP A 4 12.30 -2.17 15.84
CA ASP A 4 11.48 -1.01 15.72
C ASP A 4 11.02 -0.73 14.31
N GLY A 5 11.48 -1.51 13.39
CA GLY A 5 11.14 -1.26 11.99
C GLY A 5 9.76 -1.74 11.63
N TRP A 6 9.18 -1.13 10.61
CA TRP A 6 7.92 -1.58 10.07
C TRP A 6 8.17 -2.54 8.92
N GLU A 7 7.20 -3.40 8.66
CA GLU A 7 7.27 -4.30 7.54
C GLU A 7 5.96 -4.22 6.78
N TRP A 8 5.92 -4.76 5.59
CA TRP A 8 4.69 -4.76 4.81
C TRP A 8 4.43 -6.16 4.28
N ALA A 9 3.17 -6.42 4.00
CA ALA A 9 2.78 -7.71 3.44
C ALA A 9 1.49 -7.52 2.66
N PHE A 10 1.20 -8.45 1.76
CA PHE A 10 -0.05 -8.44 1.01
C PHE A 10 -1.05 -9.38 1.67
N SER A 11 -2.32 -8.99 1.67
CA SER A 11 -3.37 -9.93 1.98
C SER A 11 -3.50 -10.91 0.83
N PRO A 12 -4.18 -12.03 0.99
CA PRO A 12 -4.36 -12.96 -0.13
C PRO A 12 -5.00 -12.30 -1.34
N ARG A 13 -5.96 -11.41 -1.11
CA ARG A 13 -6.60 -10.70 -2.20
C ARG A 13 -5.60 -9.81 -2.93
N ALA A 14 -4.82 -9.03 -2.18
CA ALA A 14 -3.87 -8.12 -2.79
C ALA A 14 -2.78 -8.89 -3.52
N GLU A 15 -2.38 -10.02 -2.98
CA GLU A 15 -1.36 -10.82 -3.63
C GLU A 15 -1.84 -11.30 -4.99
N GLY A 16 -3.09 -11.72 -5.08
CA GLY A 16 -3.64 -12.14 -6.35
C GLY A 16 -3.70 -11.00 -7.34
N GLN A 17 -4.10 -9.82 -6.86
CA GLN A 17 -4.16 -8.66 -7.73
C GLN A 17 -2.76 -8.25 -8.19
N PHE A 18 -1.79 -8.33 -7.30
CA PHE A 18 -0.42 -7.99 -7.61
C PHE A 18 0.13 -8.92 -8.70
N SER A 19 -0.18 -10.20 -8.61
CA SER A 19 0.32 -11.17 -9.56
C SER A 19 -0.12 -10.89 -10.99
N ASN A 20 -1.22 -10.18 -11.15
CA ASN A 20 -1.75 -9.89 -12.46
C ASN A 20 -1.21 -8.60 -13.06
N LEU A 21 -0.33 -7.92 -12.37
CA LEU A 21 0.19 -6.65 -12.86
C LEU A 21 1.46 -6.86 -13.68
N ASN A 22 1.75 -5.89 -14.53
CA ASN A 22 2.99 -5.92 -15.28
C ASN A 22 4.16 -5.81 -14.35
N GLN A 23 5.29 -6.35 -14.75
CA GLN A 23 6.46 -6.35 -13.90
C GLN A 23 6.88 -4.93 -13.52
N ASP A 24 6.79 -3.98 -14.44
CA ASP A 24 7.14 -2.61 -14.12
C ASP A 24 6.34 -2.07 -12.96
N ILE A 25 5.05 -2.37 -12.95
CA ILE A 25 4.17 -1.89 -11.90
C ILE A 25 4.47 -2.63 -10.60
N GLN A 26 4.74 -3.92 -10.70
CA GLN A 26 5.06 -4.68 -9.52
C GLN A 26 6.31 -4.10 -8.85
N GLU A 27 7.30 -3.75 -9.62
CA GLU A 27 8.53 -3.20 -9.07
C GLU A 27 8.30 -1.85 -8.43
N ARG A 28 7.45 -1.04 -9.03
CA ARG A 28 7.15 0.26 -8.46
C ARG A 28 6.43 0.13 -7.13
N ILE A 29 5.51 -0.80 -7.05
CA ILE A 29 4.76 -1.01 -5.83
C ILE A 29 5.69 -1.49 -4.72
N VAL A 30 6.55 -2.46 -5.01
CA VAL A 30 7.46 -2.98 -4.01
C VAL A 30 8.43 -1.90 -3.57
N SER A 31 8.95 -1.12 -4.50
CA SER A 31 9.87 -0.05 -4.15
C SER A 31 9.22 0.97 -3.25
N LYS A 32 7.97 1.31 -3.55
CA LYS A 32 7.29 2.31 -2.73
C LYS A 32 6.99 1.76 -1.34
N LEU A 33 6.58 0.52 -1.26
CA LEU A 33 6.30 -0.07 0.04
C LEU A 33 7.57 -0.17 0.87
N ASP A 34 8.68 -0.52 0.24
CA ASP A 34 9.95 -0.57 0.96
C ASP A 34 10.34 0.82 1.45
N GLU A 35 10.10 1.84 0.65
CA GLU A 35 10.41 3.19 1.04
C GLU A 35 9.58 3.61 2.24
N VAL A 36 8.31 3.28 2.22
CA VAL A 36 7.40 3.69 3.28
C VAL A 36 7.80 3.08 4.61
N VAL A 37 8.15 1.80 4.62
CA VAL A 37 8.45 1.14 5.87
C VAL A 37 9.88 1.38 6.34
N SER A 38 10.76 1.79 5.46
CA SER A 38 12.15 1.96 5.85
C SER A 38 12.55 3.40 6.12
N SER A 39 11.62 4.32 6.01
CA SER A 39 11.94 5.72 6.20
C SER A 39 12.37 5.98 7.64
N GLU A 40 13.45 6.69 7.82
CA GLU A 40 13.91 7.06 9.14
C GLU A 40 13.30 8.36 9.60
N TRP A 41 12.74 9.11 8.68
CA TRP A 41 12.25 10.42 8.99
C TRP A 41 10.75 10.52 9.14
N ARG A 42 10.01 9.52 8.66
CA ARG A 42 8.57 9.57 8.69
C ARG A 42 8.00 8.23 9.11
N GLU A 43 6.88 8.27 9.74
CA GLU A 43 6.14 7.07 10.03
C GLU A 43 5.40 6.65 8.78
N PRO A 44 5.07 5.37 8.62
CA PRO A 44 4.30 4.96 7.46
C PRO A 44 3.00 5.75 7.28
N ASP A 45 2.39 6.19 8.37
CA ASP A 45 1.18 6.99 8.28
C ASP A 45 1.36 8.24 7.46
N ASP A 46 2.57 8.80 7.45
CA ASP A 46 2.80 10.05 6.75
C ASP A 46 2.72 9.88 5.24
N TYR A 47 2.81 8.66 4.76
CA TYR A 47 2.73 8.39 3.33
C TYR A 47 1.31 8.02 2.90
N LEU A 48 0.42 7.82 3.85
CA LEU A 48 -0.90 7.29 3.56
C LEU A 48 -1.96 8.36 3.78
N GLU A 49 -3.08 8.22 3.08
CA GLU A 49 -4.20 9.12 3.25
C GLU A 49 -5.39 8.32 3.73
N PRO A 50 -6.15 8.81 4.69
CA PRO A 50 -7.30 8.06 5.15
C PRO A 50 -8.38 8.02 4.08
N LEU A 51 -9.12 6.93 4.06
CA LEU A 51 -10.26 6.82 3.17
C LEU A 51 -11.52 7.11 3.98
N THR A 52 -12.42 7.85 3.37
CA THR A 52 -13.64 8.22 4.05
C THR A 52 -14.47 7.00 4.38
N ASP A 53 -14.92 6.92 5.59
CA ASP A 53 -15.79 5.83 6.03
C ASP A 53 -15.17 4.47 5.89
N SER A 54 -13.86 4.38 6.03
CA SER A 54 -13.18 3.12 5.88
C SER A 54 -12.03 3.03 6.87
N PRO A 55 -11.76 1.84 7.40
CA PRO A 55 -10.60 1.67 8.25
C PRO A 55 -9.29 1.61 7.48
N PHE A 56 -9.38 1.62 6.14
CA PHE A 56 -8.19 1.51 5.33
C PHE A 56 -7.64 2.88 4.99
N GLN A 57 -6.39 2.91 4.59
CA GLN A 57 -5.73 4.13 4.16
C GLN A 57 -5.21 3.89 2.76
N LYS A 58 -5.02 4.97 2.04
CA LYS A 58 -4.68 4.89 0.63
C LYS A 58 -3.23 5.26 0.40
N LEU A 59 -2.54 4.48 -0.42
CA LEU A 59 -1.20 4.79 -0.85
C LEU A 59 -1.20 4.82 -2.37
N ARG A 60 -0.75 5.92 -2.95
CA ARG A 60 -0.72 6.05 -4.39
C ARG A 60 0.62 5.62 -4.93
N VAL A 61 0.63 4.81 -5.96
CA VAL A 61 1.85 4.37 -6.60
C VAL A 61 1.62 4.45 -8.10
N GLY A 62 2.12 5.49 -8.73
CA GLY A 62 1.90 5.69 -10.14
C GLY A 62 0.42 5.82 -10.43
N GLY A 63 -0.08 5.04 -11.34
CA GLY A 63 -1.50 5.06 -11.66
C GLY A 63 -2.32 4.11 -10.83
N TYR A 64 -1.77 3.59 -9.75
CA TYR A 64 -2.46 2.62 -8.93
C TYR A 64 -2.70 3.15 -7.54
N ARG A 65 -3.66 2.56 -6.87
CA ARG A 65 -4.01 2.95 -5.51
C ARG A 65 -4.09 1.70 -4.67
N LEU A 66 -3.37 1.68 -3.58
CA LEU A 66 -3.34 0.55 -2.69
C LEU A 66 -4.18 0.86 -1.47
N GLY A 67 -5.06 -0.04 -1.09
CA GLY A 67 -5.79 0.08 0.16
C GLY A 67 -5.00 -0.63 1.24
N CYS A 68 -4.55 0.10 2.22
CA CYS A 68 -3.64 -0.44 3.22
C CYS A 68 -4.24 -0.36 4.61
N ARG A 69 -3.75 -1.20 5.47
CA ARG A 69 -4.19 -1.21 6.84
C ARG A 69 -2.97 -1.24 7.73
N MET A 70 -2.94 -0.36 8.72
CA MET A 70 -1.81 -0.29 9.63
C MET A 70 -2.11 -1.15 10.83
N VAL A 71 -1.29 -2.15 11.07
CA VAL A 71 -1.42 -2.99 12.25
C VAL A 71 -0.31 -2.56 13.19
N ARG A 72 -0.62 -1.62 14.05
CA ARG A 72 0.39 -0.97 14.85
C ARG A 72 1.08 -1.85 15.86
N ASP A 73 0.34 -2.76 16.44
CA ASP A 73 0.93 -3.66 17.41
C ASP A 73 2.04 -4.51 16.82
N GLU A 74 1.93 -4.80 15.54
CA GLU A 74 2.90 -5.63 14.87
C GLU A 74 3.82 -4.83 13.98
N LYS A 75 3.60 -3.55 13.90
CA LYS A 75 4.34 -2.67 13.00
C LYS A 75 4.30 -3.22 11.59
N MET A 76 3.12 -3.57 11.16
CA MET A 76 2.91 -4.17 9.86
C MET A 76 2.01 -3.27 9.02
N LEU A 77 2.45 -2.98 7.81
CA LEU A 77 1.62 -2.28 6.84
C LEU A 77 1.06 -3.34 5.93
N ARG A 78 -0.22 -3.59 6.03
CA ARG A 78 -0.82 -4.66 5.27
C ARG A 78 -1.55 -4.09 4.06
N VAL A 79 -1.19 -4.56 2.88
CA VAL A 79 -1.83 -4.12 1.65
C VAL A 79 -3.01 -5.04 1.42
N GLU A 80 -4.21 -4.47 1.47
CA GLU A 80 -5.42 -5.27 1.36
C GLU A 80 -5.98 -5.30 -0.05
N SER A 81 -5.69 -4.30 -0.86
CA SER A 81 -6.19 -4.29 -2.22
C SER A 81 -5.32 -3.41 -3.09
N ILE A 82 -5.33 -3.66 -4.38
CA ILE A 82 -4.60 -2.88 -5.35
C ILE A 82 -5.56 -2.59 -6.49
N ARG A 83 -5.76 -1.31 -6.80
CA ARG A 83 -6.68 -0.92 -7.84
C ARG A 83 -6.04 0.05 -8.79
N LYS A 84 -6.37 -0.06 -10.05
CA LYS A 84 -5.90 0.86 -11.05
C LYS A 84 -6.73 2.11 -10.92
N ARG A 85 -6.05 3.27 -10.84
CA ARG A 85 -6.75 4.47 -10.60
C ARG A 85 -7.40 5.05 -11.82
N SER A 86 -6.70 5.06 -12.91
CA SER A 86 -7.20 5.71 -14.10
C SER A 86 -8.35 4.95 -14.66
N GLY A 87 -9.05 5.44 -15.46
CA GLY A 87 -10.10 4.76 -16.10
C GLY A 87 -11.22 4.40 -15.19
N ALA A 88 -10.88 3.80 -14.14
CA ALA A 88 -11.90 3.37 -13.28
C ALA A 88 -12.62 4.50 -12.67
N TYR A 89 -11.86 5.53 -12.30
CA TYR A 89 -12.50 6.50 -11.56
C TYR A 89 -13.42 7.30 -12.36
N LYS A 90 -13.29 7.27 -13.63
CA LYS A 90 -14.09 8.00 -14.34
C LYS A 90 -15.45 7.44 -14.25
N ALA A 91 -15.60 6.26 -14.22
CA ALA A 91 -16.83 5.73 -14.17
C ALA A 91 -17.37 5.73 -12.85
N ASP A 92 -16.78 5.65 -12.05
CA ASP A 92 -17.29 5.50 -10.96
C ASP A 92 -16.92 6.13 -10.06
N ASP A 93 -16.51 6.53 -10.23
CA ASP A 93 -16.11 6.99 -9.31
C ASP A 93 -16.31 7.64 -9.17
#